data_a9cd6e468bd573f1a30dff38a45c2add
#
_entry.id   a9cd6e468bd573f1a30dff38a45c2add
#
_cell.length_a   1.000
_cell.length_b   1.000
_cell.length_c   1.000
_cell.angle_alpha   90.00
_cell.angle_beta   90.00
_cell.angle_gamma   90.00
#
_symmetry.space_group_name_H-M   'P 1'
#
loop_
_entity.id
_entity.type
_entity.pdbx_description
1 polymer ?
#
loop_
_entity_poly.entity_id
_entity_poly.type
_entity_poly.pdbx_seq_one_letter_code
_entity_poly.pdbx_strand_id
1 'polypeptide(L)'
;MKAKHIILTLACGLTFSSCSDFLTEEPLGKETPEKAFTSQATVDATLVGLYSSAVATQAWTNMQICEWQGDDITTNPGSNKQACAESDRFAMSNTNKGVVAAWKQFYGLIKRANFIINNVDKAPITDEEKNITLGQAKYWRAYAYFTLVRYFGALPLVTDETNDNYTMEMSPVSDIYDLIVSDLTAAENLPTKYDKYPRFGNGVNFFITQQAAKATLSAVYMAMAGYPLNKTNYYELAASKAKEVIDGVNSGKYEFKLDDDFKKVYAMDNNYNLETVVGLNYYPVIGSWRDDTSQLTSTTLFESLGGWGDAWGELKFWKEYPEGPRKNVVYVPQIRLKTGQLVNFWDKDQGAPVVSEQHPMLSVFMVNVDENGKNVDTPFDYTKAPSRNMTNNHRHRLIRYSEVLLWYAEAKARTGNADALAYDCLKKVRDRAGSTEAMPTTASELAEAAYREHGWEVAGYWVALVTRRADLFRMNRLKDVFAERAANNGVTVAPRVVLKEMEYENKTWNESLMYMPYPDSDASKNPNLKR
;
A
#
# COMPACT_ATOMS: atom_id res chain seq x y z
N MET A 1 -33.48 79.03 -1.19
CA MET A 1 -33.64 77.56 -1.18
C MET A 1 -33.12 76.85 -2.41
N LYS A 2 -32.02 77.27 -3.04
CA LYS A 2 -31.48 76.59 -4.26
C LYS A 2 -29.98 76.23 -4.18
N ALA A 3 -29.30 76.53 -3.08
CA ALA A 3 -27.88 76.26 -2.95
C ALA A 3 -27.57 74.96 -2.11
N LYS A 4 -28.52 74.46 -1.34
CA LYS A 4 -28.31 73.24 -0.46
C LYS A 4 -28.48 71.90 -1.22
N HIS A 5 -29.08 71.90 -2.40
CA HIS A 5 -29.30 70.64 -3.17
C HIS A 5 -28.16 70.30 -4.14
N ILE A 6 -27.33 71.28 -4.52
CA ILE A 6 -26.19 71.07 -5.43
C ILE A 6 -24.98 70.46 -4.68
N ILE A 7 -24.82 70.72 -3.40
CA ILE A 7 -23.73 70.15 -2.60
C ILE A 7 -23.99 68.68 -2.22
N LEU A 8 -25.26 68.27 -2.12
CA LEU A 8 -25.60 66.86 -1.78
C LEU A 8 -25.47 65.93 -3.00
N THR A 9 -25.59 66.46 -4.22
CA THR A 9 -25.45 65.64 -5.46
C THR A 9 -23.99 65.47 -5.85
N LEU A 10 -23.07 66.34 -5.41
CA LEU A 10 -21.62 66.19 -5.67
C LEU A 10 -20.95 65.28 -4.63
N ALA A 11 -21.51 65.10 -3.43
CA ALA A 11 -21.01 64.20 -2.39
C ALA A 11 -21.36 62.73 -2.66
N CYS A 12 -22.40 62.42 -3.43
CA CYS A 12 -22.74 61.03 -3.80
C CYS A 12 -22.01 60.52 -5.05
N GLY A 13 -21.25 61.36 -5.76
CA GLY A 13 -20.50 60.97 -6.98
C GLY A 13 -19.06 60.53 -6.75
N LEU A 14 -18.56 60.60 -5.50
CA LEU A 14 -17.16 60.30 -5.19
C LEU A 14 -16.93 59.01 -4.37
N THR A 15 -17.93 58.16 -4.21
CA THR A 15 -17.80 56.92 -3.40
C THR A 15 -17.83 55.61 -4.19
N PHE A 16 -17.60 55.65 -5.50
CA PHE A 16 -17.53 54.45 -6.36
C PHE A 16 -16.13 54.16 -6.91
N SER A 17 -15.07 54.71 -6.33
CA SER A 17 -13.74 54.09 -6.48
C SER A 17 -13.58 53.04 -5.36
N SER A 18 -14.39 52.00 -5.42
CA SER A 18 -14.17 50.81 -4.64
C SER A 18 -12.83 50.18 -5.06
N CYS A 19 -11.89 50.10 -4.16
CA CYS A 19 -10.68 49.34 -4.33
C CYS A 19 -11.08 47.89 -4.63
N SER A 20 -10.99 47.49 -5.90
CA SER A 20 -11.18 46.10 -6.34
C SER A 20 -10.21 45.17 -5.63
N ASP A 21 -9.07 45.67 -5.19
CA ASP A 21 -8.04 44.92 -4.49
C ASP A 21 -8.40 44.54 -3.02
N PHE A 22 -9.36 45.26 -2.38
CA PHE A 22 -9.79 44.94 -1.02
C PHE A 22 -10.74 43.75 -0.95
N LEU A 23 -11.33 43.33 -2.06
CA LEU A 23 -12.23 42.17 -2.14
C LEU A 23 -11.57 40.94 -2.74
N THR A 24 -10.31 40.99 -3.11
CA THR A 24 -9.55 39.83 -3.53
C THR A 24 -9.01 39.17 -2.26
N GLU A 25 -9.79 38.24 -1.70
CA GLU A 25 -9.27 37.34 -0.66
C GLU A 25 -8.11 36.52 -1.25
N GLU A 26 -6.87 36.91 -0.89
CA GLU A 26 -5.76 35.97 -1.06
C GLU A 26 -5.97 34.81 -0.08
N PRO A 27 -6.18 33.58 -0.56
CA PRO A 27 -6.38 32.45 0.32
C PRO A 27 -5.09 32.19 1.11
N LEU A 28 -5.06 32.64 2.36
CA LEU A 28 -3.97 32.38 3.28
C LEU A 28 -3.91 30.87 3.56
N GLY A 29 -2.75 30.25 3.28
CA GLY A 29 -2.51 28.84 3.54
C GLY A 29 -2.96 27.87 2.45
N LYS A 30 -3.49 28.32 1.29
CA LYS A 30 -3.69 27.48 0.11
C LYS A 30 -2.49 27.57 -0.81
N GLU A 31 -2.01 26.42 -1.28
CA GLU A 31 -1.05 26.32 -2.37
C GLU A 31 -1.78 26.64 -3.69
N THR A 32 -1.36 27.68 -4.38
CA THR A 32 -1.90 28.06 -5.69
C THR A 32 -0.84 27.89 -6.76
N PRO A 33 -1.21 27.68 -8.05
CA PRO A 33 -0.22 27.54 -9.13
C PRO A 33 0.78 28.70 -9.18
N GLU A 34 0.32 29.93 -8.91
CA GLU A 34 1.13 31.14 -8.91
C GLU A 34 2.19 31.17 -7.80
N LYS A 35 1.98 30.42 -6.72
CA LYS A 35 2.92 30.30 -5.59
C LYS A 35 3.78 29.04 -5.69
N ALA A 36 3.22 27.93 -6.15
CA ALA A 36 3.86 26.62 -6.19
C ALA A 36 4.93 26.47 -7.29
N PHE A 37 4.78 27.20 -8.41
CA PHE A 37 5.63 27.02 -9.61
C PHE A 37 6.45 28.27 -9.94
N THR A 38 7.01 28.93 -8.93
CA THR A 38 7.80 30.18 -9.06
C THR A 38 9.31 29.97 -9.05
N SER A 39 9.80 28.84 -8.60
CA SER A 39 11.21 28.49 -8.47
C SER A 39 11.41 26.99 -8.30
N GLN A 40 12.65 26.50 -8.45
CA GLN A 40 13.00 25.12 -8.14
C GLN A 40 12.63 24.74 -6.69
N ALA A 41 12.88 25.63 -5.74
CA ALA A 41 12.60 25.36 -4.32
C ALA A 41 11.09 25.17 -4.03
N THR A 42 10.23 25.96 -4.70
CA THR A 42 8.77 25.82 -4.54
C THR A 42 8.26 24.54 -5.22
N VAL A 43 8.80 24.18 -6.38
CA VAL A 43 8.49 22.91 -7.06
C VAL A 43 8.92 21.71 -6.21
N ASP A 44 10.12 21.73 -5.62
CA ASP A 44 10.59 20.68 -4.71
C ASP A 44 9.69 20.57 -3.46
N ALA A 45 9.23 21.68 -2.90
CA ALA A 45 8.28 21.68 -1.79
C ALA A 45 6.92 21.07 -2.18
N THR A 46 6.44 21.36 -3.39
CA THR A 46 5.21 20.78 -3.93
C THR A 46 5.35 19.27 -4.13
N LEU A 47 6.51 18.80 -4.60
CA LEU A 47 6.81 17.37 -4.68
C LEU A 47 6.85 16.70 -3.30
N VAL A 48 7.48 17.32 -2.31
CA VAL A 48 7.45 16.82 -0.91
C VAL A 48 6.01 16.70 -0.42
N GLY A 49 5.15 17.67 -0.72
CA GLY A 49 3.72 17.62 -0.44
C GLY A 49 2.99 16.45 -1.14
N LEU A 50 3.37 16.12 -2.38
CA LEU A 50 2.87 14.94 -3.09
C LEU A 50 3.25 13.65 -2.36
N TYR A 51 4.52 13.52 -1.96
CA TYR A 51 4.99 12.35 -1.20
C TYR A 51 4.33 12.24 0.18
N SER A 52 4.08 13.35 0.88
CA SER A 52 3.28 13.35 2.11
C SER A 52 1.87 12.80 1.87
N SER A 53 1.26 13.13 0.72
CA SER A 53 -0.05 12.58 0.37
C SER A 53 0.01 11.07 0.05
N ALA A 54 1.11 10.60 -0.56
CA ALA A 54 1.33 9.17 -0.77
C ALA A 54 1.53 8.43 0.57
N VAL A 55 2.30 8.99 1.50
CA VAL A 55 2.45 8.46 2.86
C VAL A 55 1.11 8.38 3.58
N ALA A 56 0.26 9.41 3.46
CA ALA A 56 -1.06 9.44 4.09
C ALA A 56 -1.98 8.30 3.61
N THR A 57 -1.80 7.76 2.40
CA THR A 57 -2.56 6.58 1.93
C THR A 57 -2.27 5.31 2.73
N GLN A 58 -1.19 5.29 3.51
CA GLN A 58 -0.73 4.17 4.32
C GLN A 58 -0.89 4.44 5.82
N ALA A 59 -1.50 5.55 6.23
CA ALA A 59 -1.75 5.86 7.63
C ALA A 59 -2.79 4.90 8.23
N TRP A 60 -2.70 4.65 9.53
CA TRP A 60 -3.61 3.76 10.24
C TRP A 60 -5.10 4.05 9.98
N THR A 61 -5.50 5.30 9.93
CA THR A 61 -6.88 5.71 9.67
C THR A 61 -7.36 5.38 8.26
N ASN A 62 -6.44 5.08 7.35
CA ASN A 62 -6.68 4.80 5.94
C ASN A 62 -6.28 3.39 5.56
N MET A 63 -6.02 2.54 6.55
CA MET A 63 -5.59 1.17 6.35
C MET A 63 -6.22 0.64 5.07
N GLN A 64 -5.43 -0.01 4.24
CA GLN A 64 -5.92 -0.62 3.00
C GLN A 64 -6.88 -1.74 3.37
N ILE A 65 -8.03 -1.33 3.87
CA ILE A 65 -8.98 -2.18 4.61
C ILE A 65 -9.46 -3.38 3.79
N CYS A 66 -9.44 -3.26 2.45
CA CYS A 66 -9.79 -4.35 1.56
C CYS A 66 -8.85 -5.57 1.72
N GLU A 67 -7.64 -5.36 2.22
CA GLU A 67 -6.64 -6.41 2.36
C GLU A 67 -7.03 -7.50 3.36
N TRP A 68 -7.92 -7.19 4.32
CA TRP A 68 -8.49 -8.18 5.23
C TRP A 68 -9.41 -9.22 4.54
N GLN A 69 -9.69 -9.07 3.25
CA GLN A 69 -10.29 -10.14 2.43
C GLN A 69 -9.26 -11.19 1.94
N GLY A 70 -7.97 -10.98 2.22
CA GLY A 70 -6.92 -11.98 1.95
C GLY A 70 -7.09 -13.24 2.82
N ASP A 71 -6.39 -14.32 2.46
CA ASP A 71 -6.35 -15.56 3.23
C ASP A 71 -5.21 -15.58 4.27
N ASP A 72 -4.41 -14.52 4.36
CA ASP A 72 -3.24 -14.41 5.22
C ASP A 72 -3.45 -13.59 6.49
N ILE A 73 -4.50 -12.76 6.52
CA ILE A 73 -4.83 -11.83 7.61
C ILE A 73 -6.27 -12.04 8.06
N THR A 74 -6.49 -11.96 9.37
CA THR A 74 -7.80 -11.86 10.00
C THR A 74 -7.78 -10.82 11.12
N THR A 75 -8.88 -10.63 11.85
CA THR A 75 -9.00 -9.62 12.89
C THR A 75 -9.89 -10.01 14.04
N ASN A 76 -9.88 -9.20 15.09
CA ASN A 76 -10.82 -9.30 16.20
C ASN A 76 -12.25 -8.90 15.76
N PRO A 77 -13.28 -9.67 16.10
CA PRO A 77 -14.69 -9.32 15.85
C PRO A 77 -15.22 -8.17 16.73
N GLY A 78 -14.41 -7.62 17.62
CA GLY A 78 -14.81 -6.55 18.54
C GLY A 78 -15.31 -5.28 17.85
N SER A 79 -16.18 -4.52 18.51
CA SER A 79 -16.84 -3.35 17.95
C SER A 79 -15.88 -2.22 17.54
N ASN A 80 -14.76 -2.08 18.23
CA ASN A 80 -13.70 -1.12 17.87
C ASN A 80 -12.92 -1.51 16.61
N LYS A 81 -13.05 -2.77 16.15
CA LYS A 81 -12.44 -3.32 14.93
C LYS A 81 -13.42 -3.49 13.78
N GLN A 82 -14.61 -2.93 13.89
CA GLN A 82 -15.69 -3.14 12.92
C GLN A 82 -15.25 -2.96 11.47
N ALA A 83 -14.44 -1.95 11.17
CA ALA A 83 -13.99 -1.69 9.79
C ALA A 83 -13.19 -2.88 9.21
N CYS A 84 -12.25 -3.43 9.99
CA CYS A 84 -11.47 -4.61 9.60
C CYS A 84 -12.35 -5.87 9.54
N ALA A 85 -13.21 -6.07 10.56
CA ALA A 85 -14.09 -7.23 10.65
C ALA A 85 -15.15 -7.28 9.55
N GLU A 86 -15.66 -6.13 9.08
CA GLU A 86 -16.53 -6.07 7.91
C GLU A 86 -15.81 -6.52 6.64
N SER A 87 -14.56 -6.09 6.46
CA SER A 87 -13.73 -6.51 5.33
C SER A 87 -13.42 -8.00 5.37
N ASP A 88 -12.94 -8.48 6.51
CA ASP A 88 -12.57 -9.88 6.74
C ASP A 88 -13.75 -10.85 6.45
N ARG A 89 -14.97 -10.41 6.75
CA ARG A 89 -16.22 -11.17 6.49
C ARG A 89 -16.85 -10.89 5.13
N PHE A 90 -16.24 -10.12 4.25
CA PHE A 90 -16.81 -9.70 2.96
C PHE A 90 -18.18 -9.01 3.13
N ALA A 91 -18.34 -8.20 4.15
CA ALA A 91 -19.60 -7.53 4.53
C ALA A 91 -19.42 -6.01 4.71
N MET A 92 -18.52 -5.39 3.93
CA MET A 92 -18.23 -3.96 4.04
C MET A 92 -19.45 -3.09 3.74
N SER A 93 -19.78 -2.17 4.64
CA SER A 93 -20.79 -1.14 4.44
C SER A 93 -20.21 0.09 3.70
N ASN A 94 -21.09 0.86 3.04
CA ASN A 94 -20.73 2.11 2.37
C ASN A 94 -20.36 3.26 3.33
N THR A 95 -20.57 3.06 4.64
CA THR A 95 -20.16 3.96 5.73
C THR A 95 -18.95 3.45 6.49
N ASN A 96 -18.36 2.31 6.08
CA ASN A 96 -17.15 1.77 6.68
C ASN A 96 -16.03 2.81 6.66
N LYS A 97 -15.43 3.07 7.84
CA LYS A 97 -14.41 4.12 8.00
C LYS A 97 -13.19 3.90 7.10
N GLY A 98 -12.76 2.66 6.91
CA GLY A 98 -11.64 2.32 6.04
C GLY A 98 -11.97 2.56 4.56
N VAL A 99 -13.19 2.22 4.12
CA VAL A 99 -13.68 2.48 2.76
C VAL A 99 -13.71 3.98 2.46
N VAL A 100 -14.30 4.78 3.37
CA VAL A 100 -14.37 6.24 3.25
C VAL A 100 -12.97 6.86 3.24
N ALA A 101 -12.10 6.41 4.12
CA ALA A 101 -10.74 6.90 4.22
C ALA A 101 -9.92 6.55 2.96
N ALA A 102 -9.97 5.32 2.47
CA ALA A 102 -9.28 4.91 1.25
C ALA A 102 -9.71 5.77 0.05
N TRP A 103 -11.01 5.92 -0.18
CA TRP A 103 -11.54 6.78 -1.25
C TRP A 103 -10.98 8.20 -1.17
N LYS A 104 -11.15 8.85 -0.02
CA LYS A 104 -10.73 10.23 0.19
C LYS A 104 -9.23 10.44 -0.01
N GLN A 105 -8.40 9.54 0.51
CA GLN A 105 -6.94 9.71 0.48
C GLN A 105 -6.37 9.46 -0.91
N PHE A 106 -6.82 8.41 -1.60
CA PHE A 106 -6.34 8.14 -2.95
C PHE A 106 -6.79 9.20 -3.95
N TYR A 107 -8.05 9.69 -3.87
CA TYR A 107 -8.47 10.83 -4.70
C TYR A 107 -7.78 12.13 -4.31
N GLY A 108 -7.43 12.32 -3.03
CA GLY A 108 -6.60 13.43 -2.58
C GLY A 108 -5.19 13.39 -3.20
N LEU A 109 -4.58 12.21 -3.30
CA LEU A 109 -3.30 12.00 -3.97
C LEU A 109 -3.41 12.28 -5.49
N ILE A 110 -4.48 11.80 -6.15
CA ILE A 110 -4.77 12.08 -7.56
C ILE A 110 -4.90 13.58 -7.81
N LYS A 111 -5.67 14.29 -6.97
CA LYS A 111 -5.86 15.76 -7.09
C LYS A 111 -4.52 16.50 -7.00
N ARG A 112 -3.66 16.11 -6.04
CA ARG A 112 -2.33 16.71 -5.89
C ARG A 112 -1.41 16.38 -7.07
N ALA A 113 -1.47 15.17 -7.61
CA ALA A 113 -0.72 14.81 -8.80
C ALA A 113 -1.18 15.62 -10.02
N ASN A 114 -2.50 15.76 -10.24
CA ASN A 114 -3.07 16.57 -11.32
C ASN A 114 -2.65 18.04 -11.20
N PHE A 115 -2.63 18.61 -9.98
CA PHE A 115 -2.15 19.97 -9.73
C PHE A 115 -0.72 20.17 -10.27
N ILE A 116 0.18 19.20 -10.05
CA ILE A 116 1.54 19.27 -10.57
C ILE A 116 1.55 19.07 -12.08
N ILE A 117 0.87 18.06 -12.60
CA ILE A 117 0.86 17.71 -14.03
C ILE A 117 0.37 18.89 -14.88
N ASN A 118 -0.66 19.59 -14.42
CA ASN A 118 -1.30 20.65 -15.18
C ASN A 118 -0.60 22.02 -15.07
N ASN A 119 0.36 22.17 -14.17
CA ASN A 119 0.96 23.49 -13.90
C ASN A 119 2.50 23.56 -13.98
N VAL A 120 3.22 22.42 -13.91
CA VAL A 120 4.69 22.42 -13.83
C VAL A 120 5.37 23.06 -15.06
N ASP A 121 4.75 23.04 -16.22
CA ASP A 121 5.28 23.67 -17.44
C ASP A 121 5.45 25.19 -17.30
N LYS A 122 4.69 25.82 -16.39
CA LYS A 122 4.77 27.26 -16.08
C LYS A 122 5.98 27.61 -15.20
N ALA A 123 6.61 26.61 -14.54
CA ALA A 123 7.72 26.85 -13.64
C ALA A 123 8.98 27.29 -14.39
N PRO A 124 9.72 28.31 -13.90
CA PRO A 124 10.98 28.77 -14.49
C PRO A 124 12.16 27.87 -14.05
N ILE A 125 12.06 26.59 -14.37
CA ILE A 125 13.06 25.56 -14.10
C ILE A 125 13.50 24.89 -15.40
N THR A 126 14.56 24.08 -15.36
CA THR A 126 15.03 23.38 -16.57
C THR A 126 14.02 22.34 -17.06
N ASP A 127 14.06 22.01 -18.35
CA ASP A 127 13.20 20.97 -18.92
C ASP A 127 13.47 19.59 -18.28
N GLU A 128 14.70 19.30 -17.87
CA GLU A 128 15.04 18.10 -17.12
C GLU A 128 14.27 18.04 -15.80
N GLU A 129 14.27 19.13 -15.01
CA GLU A 129 13.54 19.22 -13.75
C GLU A 129 12.02 19.17 -13.93
N LYS A 130 11.49 19.76 -15.02
CA LYS A 130 10.07 19.60 -15.40
C LYS A 130 9.74 18.13 -15.65
N ASN A 131 10.55 17.45 -16.46
CA ASN A 131 10.36 16.02 -16.78
C ASN A 131 10.44 15.13 -15.54
N ILE A 132 11.39 15.38 -14.64
CA ILE A 132 11.47 14.69 -13.35
C ILE A 132 10.19 14.92 -12.55
N THR A 133 9.76 16.16 -12.42
CA THR A 133 8.57 16.54 -11.64
C THR A 133 7.29 15.90 -12.21
N LEU A 134 7.12 15.92 -13.53
CA LEU A 134 6.02 15.24 -14.23
C LEU A 134 6.05 13.74 -14.02
N GLY A 135 7.21 13.11 -14.15
CA GLY A 135 7.36 11.68 -13.94
C GLY A 135 7.00 11.25 -12.52
N GLN A 136 7.38 12.02 -11.50
CA GLN A 136 6.99 11.78 -10.11
C GLN A 136 5.47 11.88 -9.93
N ALA A 137 4.86 12.95 -10.44
CA ALA A 137 3.42 13.17 -10.29
C ALA A 137 2.59 12.10 -11.01
N LYS A 138 2.98 11.73 -12.23
CA LYS A 138 2.34 10.65 -13.01
C LYS A 138 2.48 9.30 -12.31
N TYR A 139 3.65 8.98 -11.77
CA TYR A 139 3.83 7.73 -11.02
C TYR A 139 2.84 7.63 -9.84
N TRP A 140 2.73 8.67 -9.01
CA TRP A 140 1.84 8.64 -7.84
C TRP A 140 0.37 8.68 -8.23
N ARG A 141 0.00 9.30 -9.35
CA ARG A 141 -1.36 9.20 -9.90
C ARG A 141 -1.68 7.77 -10.34
N ALA A 142 -0.75 7.14 -11.05
CA ALA A 142 -0.89 5.75 -11.46
C ALA A 142 -0.99 4.79 -10.26
N TYR A 143 -0.17 4.98 -9.23
CA TYR A 143 -0.25 4.23 -7.97
C TYR A 143 -1.64 4.34 -7.33
N ALA A 144 -2.18 5.55 -7.25
CA ALA A 144 -3.48 5.78 -6.67
C ALA A 144 -4.60 5.09 -7.47
N TYR A 145 -4.62 5.25 -8.79
CA TYR A 145 -5.60 4.57 -9.64
C TYR A 145 -5.43 3.05 -9.64
N PHE A 146 -4.21 2.53 -9.62
CA PHE A 146 -3.96 1.09 -9.56
C PHE A 146 -4.47 0.46 -8.26
N THR A 147 -4.43 1.18 -7.15
CA THR A 147 -5.04 0.72 -5.90
C THR A 147 -6.56 0.83 -5.95
N LEU A 148 -7.10 1.99 -6.36
CA LEU A 148 -8.54 2.23 -6.41
C LEU A 148 -9.27 1.27 -7.36
N VAL A 149 -8.73 1.00 -8.55
CA VAL A 149 -9.39 0.10 -9.53
C VAL A 149 -9.51 -1.32 -9.03
N ARG A 150 -8.55 -1.80 -8.24
CA ARG A 150 -8.60 -3.14 -7.63
C ARG A 150 -9.56 -3.20 -6.44
N TYR A 151 -9.80 -2.06 -5.78
CA TYR A 151 -10.72 -1.96 -4.64
C TYR A 151 -12.16 -1.68 -5.07
N PHE A 152 -12.37 -0.79 -6.04
CA PHE A 152 -13.68 -0.29 -6.39
C PHE A 152 -14.14 -0.68 -7.82
N GLY A 153 -13.27 -1.24 -8.65
CA GLY A 153 -13.59 -1.52 -10.05
C GLY A 153 -13.68 -0.24 -10.88
N ALA A 154 -14.81 -0.01 -11.56
CA ALA A 154 -15.06 1.23 -12.31
C ALA A 154 -14.98 2.47 -11.40
N LEU A 155 -14.47 3.58 -11.93
CA LEU A 155 -14.16 4.80 -11.17
C LEU A 155 -14.35 6.05 -12.04
N PRO A 156 -14.67 7.21 -11.46
CA PRO A 156 -14.48 8.48 -12.13
C PRO A 156 -13.00 8.72 -12.43
N LEU A 157 -12.65 8.95 -13.70
CA LEU A 157 -11.30 9.34 -14.12
C LEU A 157 -11.13 10.86 -14.03
N VAL A 158 -10.49 11.32 -12.94
CA VAL A 158 -10.21 12.72 -12.68
C VAL A 158 -8.79 13.04 -13.14
N THR A 159 -8.66 13.84 -14.20
CA THR A 159 -7.39 14.33 -14.74
C THR A 159 -7.22 15.82 -14.60
N ASP A 160 -8.28 16.54 -14.21
CA ASP A 160 -8.30 17.96 -13.92
C ASP A 160 -8.23 18.22 -12.41
N GLU A 161 -7.47 19.22 -12.01
CA GLU A 161 -7.30 19.63 -10.61
C GLU A 161 -8.50 20.44 -10.08
N THR A 162 -9.24 21.10 -10.96
CA THR A 162 -10.32 22.03 -10.62
C THR A 162 -11.71 21.40 -10.72
N ASN A 163 -11.78 20.09 -10.97
CA ASN A 163 -13.04 19.44 -11.25
C ASN A 163 -13.90 19.29 -9.98
N ASP A 164 -14.86 20.18 -9.82
CA ASP A 164 -15.93 20.11 -8.82
C ASP A 164 -17.20 19.43 -9.35
N ASN A 165 -17.09 18.64 -10.43
CA ASN A 165 -18.20 17.94 -11.04
C ASN A 165 -18.59 16.71 -10.21
N TYR A 166 -19.63 16.85 -9.41
CA TYR A 166 -20.19 15.77 -8.58
C TYR A 166 -21.04 14.76 -9.39
N THR A 167 -21.13 14.89 -10.70
CA THR A 167 -21.90 13.98 -11.57
C THR A 167 -21.01 13.28 -12.61
N MET A 168 -19.72 13.14 -12.32
CA MET A 168 -18.78 12.45 -13.20
C MET A 168 -19.25 11.04 -13.52
N GLU A 169 -19.13 10.68 -14.80
CA GLU A 169 -19.37 9.34 -15.28
C GLU A 169 -18.32 8.36 -14.77
N MET A 170 -18.72 7.11 -14.68
CA MET A 170 -17.83 5.99 -14.32
C MET A 170 -17.04 5.55 -15.54
N SER A 171 -15.73 5.56 -15.45
CA SER A 171 -14.87 5.01 -16.50
C SER A 171 -14.73 3.50 -16.33
N PRO A 172 -14.74 2.74 -17.45
CA PRO A 172 -14.50 1.31 -17.42
C PRO A 172 -13.11 0.98 -16.86
N VAL A 173 -12.97 -0.20 -16.29
CA VAL A 173 -11.69 -0.71 -15.75
C VAL A 173 -10.57 -0.64 -16.79
N SER A 174 -10.86 -0.92 -18.08
CA SER A 174 -9.89 -0.83 -19.18
C SER A 174 -9.27 0.56 -19.30
N ASP A 175 -10.10 1.59 -19.31
CA ASP A 175 -9.66 2.99 -19.53
C ASP A 175 -8.82 3.50 -18.36
N ILE A 176 -9.15 3.03 -17.14
CA ILE A 176 -8.36 3.32 -15.95
C ILE A 176 -6.97 2.69 -16.07
N TYR A 177 -6.88 1.43 -16.51
CA TYR A 177 -5.58 0.78 -16.75
C TYR A 177 -4.80 1.44 -17.88
N ASP A 178 -5.46 1.93 -18.92
CA ASP A 178 -4.80 2.65 -20.02
C ASP A 178 -4.13 3.95 -19.51
N LEU A 179 -4.80 4.70 -18.62
CA LEU A 179 -4.20 5.87 -17.95
C LEU A 179 -3.02 5.44 -17.06
N ILE A 180 -3.16 4.38 -16.25
CA ILE A 180 -2.11 3.87 -15.38
C ILE A 180 -0.85 3.50 -16.20
N VAL A 181 -1.02 2.76 -17.29
CA VAL A 181 0.09 2.36 -18.17
C VAL A 181 0.74 3.57 -18.83
N SER A 182 -0.05 4.53 -19.32
CA SER A 182 0.45 5.78 -19.90
C SER A 182 1.30 6.58 -18.92
N ASP A 183 0.82 6.73 -17.69
CA ASP A 183 1.53 7.49 -16.64
C ASP A 183 2.83 6.79 -16.21
N LEU A 184 2.80 5.48 -16.01
CA LEU A 184 3.99 4.71 -15.64
C LEU A 184 5.02 4.65 -16.78
N THR A 185 4.57 4.56 -18.04
CA THR A 185 5.48 4.62 -19.20
C THR A 185 6.18 5.98 -19.28
N ALA A 186 5.48 7.06 -18.99
CA ALA A 186 6.12 8.37 -18.89
C ALA A 186 7.14 8.44 -17.73
N ALA A 187 6.86 7.77 -16.61
CA ALA A 187 7.77 7.68 -15.47
C ALA A 187 9.03 6.83 -15.74
N GLU A 188 9.07 5.99 -16.78
CA GLU A 188 10.29 5.30 -17.20
C GLU A 188 11.40 6.24 -17.71
N ASN A 189 11.08 7.51 -17.96
CA ASN A 189 12.07 8.53 -18.31
C ASN A 189 12.75 9.17 -17.09
N LEU A 190 12.39 8.78 -15.87
CA LEU A 190 13.02 9.24 -14.65
C LEU A 190 14.49 8.79 -14.57
N PRO A 191 15.35 9.53 -13.82
CA PRO A 191 16.70 9.10 -13.54
C PRO A 191 16.78 7.73 -12.86
N THR A 192 17.86 7.02 -13.07
CA THR A 192 18.15 5.76 -12.38
C THR A 192 18.59 5.96 -10.94
N LYS A 193 19.11 7.14 -10.62
CA LYS A 193 19.62 7.53 -9.30
C LYS A 193 19.54 9.04 -9.12
N TYR A 194 19.35 9.46 -7.88
CA TYR A 194 19.48 10.85 -7.44
C TYR A 194 20.72 10.99 -6.57
N ASP A 195 21.20 12.21 -6.35
CA ASP A 195 22.47 12.48 -5.68
C ASP A 195 22.30 13.24 -4.35
N LYS A 196 21.14 13.83 -4.08
CA LYS A 196 20.92 14.70 -2.91
C LYS A 196 19.49 14.66 -2.37
N TYR A 197 19.39 15.01 -1.08
CA TYR A 197 18.11 15.24 -0.40
C TYR A 197 17.29 16.35 -1.11
N PRO A 198 15.93 16.25 -1.18
CA PRO A 198 15.08 15.20 -0.59
C PRO A 198 14.93 13.92 -1.45
N ARG A 199 15.58 13.83 -2.59
CA ARG A 199 15.43 12.72 -3.57
C ARG A 199 16.26 11.49 -3.21
N PHE A 200 17.39 11.72 -2.52
CA PHE A 200 18.33 10.68 -2.10
C PHE A 200 18.80 10.91 -0.66
N GLY A 201 18.93 9.85 0.11
CA GLY A 201 19.46 9.87 1.47
C GLY A 201 19.61 8.46 2.03
N ASN A 202 20.43 8.31 3.07
CA ASN A 202 20.70 7.02 3.72
C ASN A 202 21.14 5.91 2.74
N GLY A 203 21.82 6.28 1.64
CA GLY A 203 22.30 5.33 0.63
C GLY A 203 21.26 4.85 -0.37
N VAL A 204 20.01 5.34 -0.32
CA VAL A 204 18.91 4.91 -1.20
C VAL A 204 18.18 6.09 -1.83
N ASN A 205 17.51 5.83 -2.95
CA ASN A 205 16.60 6.80 -3.54
C ASN A 205 15.31 6.90 -2.72
N PHE A 206 14.91 8.11 -2.36
CA PHE A 206 13.63 8.40 -1.72
C PHE A 206 12.54 8.71 -2.75
N PHE A 207 12.93 9.27 -3.89
CA PHE A 207 12.04 9.53 -5.01
C PHE A 207 12.04 8.37 -6.00
N ILE A 208 10.96 8.28 -6.76
CA ILE A 208 10.77 7.24 -7.76
C ILE A 208 11.84 7.36 -8.85
N THR A 209 12.39 6.21 -9.22
CA THR A 209 13.41 6.06 -10.26
C THR A 209 12.84 5.33 -11.48
N GLN A 210 13.58 5.34 -12.59
CA GLN A 210 13.23 4.59 -13.81
C GLN A 210 12.90 3.11 -13.51
N GLN A 211 13.77 2.45 -12.76
CA GLN A 211 13.60 1.02 -12.44
C GLN A 211 12.41 0.75 -11.49
N ALA A 212 12.06 1.70 -10.63
CA ALA A 212 10.86 1.62 -9.83
C ALA A 212 9.58 1.68 -10.69
N ALA A 213 9.55 2.56 -11.70
CA ALA A 213 8.45 2.63 -12.66
C ALA A 213 8.33 1.32 -13.47
N LYS A 214 9.46 0.73 -13.93
CA LYS A 214 9.48 -0.56 -14.63
C LYS A 214 8.95 -1.71 -13.78
N ALA A 215 9.38 -1.79 -12.52
CA ALA A 215 8.89 -2.80 -11.58
C ALA A 215 7.37 -2.65 -11.36
N THR A 216 6.89 -1.42 -11.20
CA THR A 216 5.46 -1.14 -11.05
C THR A 216 4.66 -1.51 -12.31
N LEU A 217 5.19 -1.23 -13.52
CA LEU A 217 4.57 -1.68 -14.78
C LEU A 217 4.45 -3.20 -14.86
N SER A 218 5.47 -3.93 -14.40
CA SER A 218 5.38 -5.39 -14.33
C SER A 218 4.19 -5.83 -13.47
N ALA A 219 4.02 -5.27 -12.27
CA ALA A 219 2.89 -5.56 -11.40
C ALA A 219 1.53 -5.20 -12.04
N VAL A 220 1.46 -4.05 -12.72
CA VAL A 220 0.26 -3.61 -13.43
C VAL A 220 -0.10 -4.59 -14.56
N TYR A 221 0.86 -5.00 -15.36
CA TYR A 221 0.63 -5.97 -16.43
C TYR A 221 0.24 -7.35 -15.89
N MET A 222 0.78 -7.79 -14.75
CA MET A 222 0.31 -8.99 -14.05
C MET A 222 -1.17 -8.89 -13.68
N ALA A 223 -1.61 -7.74 -13.18
CA ALA A 223 -3.01 -7.50 -12.85
C ALA A 223 -3.92 -7.45 -14.09
N MET A 224 -3.47 -6.82 -15.18
CA MET A 224 -4.22 -6.76 -16.45
C MET A 224 -4.34 -8.14 -17.14
N ALA A 225 -3.36 -9.02 -16.94
CA ALA A 225 -3.39 -10.39 -17.43
C ALA A 225 -4.42 -11.25 -16.68
N GLY A 226 -4.78 -10.88 -15.45
CA GLY A 226 -5.76 -11.55 -14.60
C GLY A 226 -7.14 -10.88 -14.60
N TYR A 227 -7.95 -11.26 -13.63
CA TYR A 227 -9.30 -10.73 -13.42
C TYR A 227 -9.25 -9.22 -13.05
N PRO A 228 -10.19 -8.40 -13.53
CA PRO A 228 -11.33 -8.72 -14.38
C PRO A 228 -11.04 -8.66 -15.89
N LEU A 229 -9.90 -8.13 -16.33
CA LEU A 229 -9.60 -7.92 -17.74
C LEU A 229 -9.27 -9.22 -18.49
N ASN A 230 -8.60 -10.15 -17.83
CA ASN A 230 -8.18 -11.46 -18.36
C ASN A 230 -7.42 -11.38 -19.71
N LYS A 231 -6.65 -10.30 -19.90
CA LYS A 231 -5.84 -10.08 -21.11
C LYS A 231 -4.51 -10.82 -20.97
N THR A 232 -4.51 -12.14 -21.12
CA THR A 232 -3.36 -13.03 -20.84
C THR A 232 -2.10 -12.69 -21.63
N ASN A 233 -2.19 -11.99 -22.76
CA ASN A 233 -1.04 -11.48 -23.51
C ASN A 233 -0.19 -10.47 -22.69
N TYR A 234 -0.75 -9.88 -21.64
CA TYR A 234 0.01 -8.97 -20.75
C TYR A 234 1.03 -9.70 -19.87
N TYR A 235 0.96 -11.03 -19.72
CA TYR A 235 2.03 -11.77 -19.05
C TYR A 235 3.39 -11.61 -19.76
N GLU A 236 3.42 -11.53 -21.09
CA GLU A 236 4.68 -11.28 -21.81
C GLU A 236 5.24 -9.88 -21.50
N LEU A 237 4.37 -8.87 -21.43
CA LEU A 237 4.76 -7.51 -21.06
C LEU A 237 5.22 -7.42 -19.60
N ALA A 238 4.54 -8.12 -18.68
CA ALA A 238 4.94 -8.21 -17.28
C ALA A 238 6.34 -8.83 -17.14
N ALA A 239 6.58 -9.95 -17.80
CA ALA A 239 7.88 -10.62 -17.84
C ALA A 239 8.97 -9.71 -18.43
N SER A 240 8.66 -9.02 -19.54
CA SER A 240 9.60 -8.08 -20.16
C SER A 240 10.02 -6.97 -19.19
N LYS A 241 9.08 -6.31 -18.49
CA LYS A 241 9.38 -5.24 -17.55
C LYS A 241 10.15 -5.71 -16.31
N ALA A 242 9.78 -6.86 -15.76
CA ALA A 242 10.55 -7.47 -14.66
C ALA A 242 11.98 -7.81 -15.11
N LYS A 243 12.13 -8.38 -16.33
CA LYS A 243 13.45 -8.70 -16.90
C LYS A 243 14.33 -7.47 -17.08
N GLU A 244 13.78 -6.35 -17.56
CA GLU A 244 14.54 -5.09 -17.66
C GLU A 244 15.14 -4.65 -16.31
N VAL A 245 14.40 -4.85 -15.20
CA VAL A 245 14.92 -4.57 -13.84
C VAL A 245 15.99 -5.57 -13.46
N ILE A 246 15.77 -6.87 -13.66
CA ILE A 246 16.71 -7.95 -13.34
C ILE A 246 18.01 -7.79 -14.13
N ASP A 247 17.94 -7.54 -15.43
CA ASP A 247 19.11 -7.30 -16.28
C ASP A 247 19.88 -6.05 -15.84
N GLY A 248 19.16 -5.00 -15.44
CA GLY A 248 19.77 -3.79 -14.90
C GLY A 248 20.53 -4.03 -13.59
N VAL A 249 20.02 -4.91 -12.73
CA VAL A 249 20.73 -5.34 -11.50
C VAL A 249 21.94 -6.19 -11.87
N ASN A 250 21.78 -7.18 -12.74
CA ASN A 250 22.86 -8.09 -13.15
C ASN A 250 24.02 -7.37 -13.85
N SER A 251 23.74 -6.28 -14.58
CA SER A 251 24.76 -5.44 -15.23
C SER A 251 25.36 -4.37 -14.32
N GLY A 252 24.89 -4.24 -13.08
CA GLY A 252 25.31 -3.18 -12.15
C GLY A 252 24.75 -1.79 -12.47
N LYS A 253 23.79 -1.69 -13.40
CA LYS A 253 23.09 -0.42 -13.68
C LYS A 253 22.18 0.00 -12.52
N TYR A 254 21.57 -0.97 -11.80
CA TYR A 254 20.70 -0.76 -10.66
C TYR A 254 21.29 -1.42 -9.42
N GLU A 255 21.13 -0.79 -8.26
CA GLU A 255 21.78 -1.20 -7.01
C GLU A 255 20.92 -2.15 -6.15
N PHE A 256 19.83 -2.72 -6.67
CA PHE A 256 18.99 -3.62 -5.91
C PHE A 256 19.66 -4.98 -5.66
N LYS A 257 19.30 -5.60 -4.55
CA LYS A 257 19.72 -6.97 -4.22
C LYS A 257 18.72 -7.62 -3.28
N LEU A 258 18.65 -8.96 -3.26
CA LEU A 258 18.04 -9.67 -2.15
C LEU A 258 18.90 -9.49 -0.90
N ASP A 259 18.27 -9.25 0.24
CA ASP A 259 18.97 -9.37 1.51
C ASP A 259 19.26 -10.84 1.78
N ASP A 260 20.43 -11.15 2.32
CA ASP A 260 20.86 -12.54 2.54
C ASP A 260 20.06 -13.23 3.66
N ASP A 261 19.47 -12.44 4.56
CA ASP A 261 18.65 -12.91 5.67
C ASP A 261 17.29 -12.23 5.64
N PHE A 262 16.22 -13.01 5.52
CA PHE A 262 14.85 -12.47 5.51
C PHE A 262 14.52 -11.64 6.76
N LYS A 263 15.09 -11.97 7.91
CA LYS A 263 14.95 -11.20 9.16
C LYS A 263 15.38 -9.74 8.98
N LYS A 264 16.44 -9.51 8.20
CA LYS A 264 16.97 -8.16 7.96
C LYS A 264 16.11 -7.32 7.03
N VAL A 265 15.24 -7.93 6.24
CA VAL A 265 14.34 -7.19 5.34
C VAL A 265 13.49 -6.18 6.10
N TYR A 266 13.00 -6.56 7.30
CA TYR A 266 12.14 -5.72 8.14
C TYR A 266 12.85 -5.12 9.36
N ALA A 267 14.14 -5.39 9.55
CA ALA A 267 14.88 -4.90 10.70
C ALA A 267 15.07 -3.37 10.64
N MET A 268 14.95 -2.71 11.77
CA MET A 268 15.06 -1.24 11.85
C MET A 268 16.50 -0.72 11.67
N ASP A 269 17.49 -1.50 12.04
CA ASP A 269 18.90 -1.20 11.76
C ASP A 269 19.26 -1.33 10.27
N ASN A 270 18.40 -2.02 9.48
CA ASN A 270 18.47 -2.16 8.03
C ASN A 270 17.27 -1.51 7.31
N ASN A 271 16.69 -0.47 7.89
CA ASN A 271 15.46 0.16 7.40
C ASN A 271 15.57 0.69 5.95
N TYR A 272 16.78 1.05 5.52
CA TYR A 272 17.08 1.55 4.18
C TYR A 272 17.86 0.52 3.33
N ASN A 273 17.43 -0.75 3.38
CA ASN A 273 18.07 -1.82 2.60
C ASN A 273 17.83 -1.71 1.09
N LEU A 274 18.74 -2.34 0.33
CA LEU A 274 18.69 -2.34 -1.14
C LEU A 274 17.69 -3.32 -1.74
N GLU A 275 16.98 -4.10 -0.93
CA GLU A 275 15.88 -4.93 -1.43
C GLU A 275 14.62 -4.09 -1.73
N THR A 276 14.50 -2.91 -1.13
CA THR A 276 13.36 -2.01 -1.36
C THR A 276 13.48 -1.30 -2.70
N VAL A 277 12.63 -1.65 -3.65
CA VAL A 277 12.53 -1.01 -4.97
C VAL A 277 11.70 0.27 -4.91
N VAL A 278 10.54 0.21 -4.23
CA VAL A 278 9.69 1.36 -3.95
C VAL A 278 9.37 1.37 -2.47
N GLY A 279 9.60 2.48 -1.81
CA GLY A 279 9.31 2.61 -0.39
C GLY A 279 8.83 3.99 0.01
N LEU A 280 7.93 4.04 0.98
CA LEU A 280 7.51 5.26 1.65
C LEU A 280 8.35 5.47 2.91
N ASN A 281 8.85 6.69 3.07
CA ASN A 281 9.70 7.06 4.20
C ASN A 281 8.87 7.81 5.23
N TYR A 282 9.09 7.48 6.49
CA TYR A 282 8.41 8.07 7.63
C TYR A 282 9.34 8.95 8.43
N TYR A 283 8.76 9.90 9.16
CA TYR A 283 9.51 10.83 9.97
C TYR A 283 10.15 10.12 11.18
N PRO A 284 11.41 10.42 11.52
CA PRO A 284 12.15 9.70 12.54
C PRO A 284 11.80 10.11 13.99
N VAL A 285 10.54 10.44 14.26
CA VAL A 285 10.08 10.74 15.62
C VAL A 285 9.30 9.57 16.17
N ILE A 286 9.83 8.95 17.22
CA ILE A 286 9.21 7.83 17.90
C ILE A 286 8.26 8.35 18.97
N GLY A 287 7.06 7.76 19.05
CA GLY A 287 6.04 8.12 20.07
C GLY A 287 5.24 9.38 19.77
N SER A 288 5.35 9.93 18.56
CA SER A 288 4.53 11.06 18.11
C SER A 288 3.37 10.56 17.23
N TRP A 289 2.16 10.95 17.58
CA TRP A 289 0.95 10.66 16.80
C TRP A 289 0.82 11.63 15.64
N ARG A 290 1.47 11.31 14.53
CA ARG A 290 1.46 12.11 13.31
C ARG A 290 1.19 11.21 12.12
N ASP A 291 0.55 11.75 11.10
CA ASP A 291 0.27 11.00 9.85
C ASP A 291 1.55 10.63 9.07
N ASP A 292 2.68 11.26 9.41
CA ASP A 292 4.00 11.00 8.84
C ASP A 292 4.85 10.03 9.66
N THR A 293 4.27 9.31 10.63
CA THR A 293 4.89 8.20 11.36
C THR A 293 4.19 6.87 11.05
N SER A 294 4.97 5.78 10.98
CA SER A 294 4.40 4.43 10.85
C SER A 294 3.74 4.01 12.17
N GLN A 295 2.53 3.47 12.08
CA GLN A 295 1.71 3.06 13.23
C GLN A 295 1.42 1.54 13.23
N LEU A 296 2.05 0.80 12.31
CA LEU A 296 1.69 -0.58 12.03
C LEU A 296 2.14 -1.58 13.11
N THR A 297 3.15 -1.23 13.92
CA THR A 297 3.56 -2.06 15.06
C THR A 297 2.41 -2.27 16.05
N SER A 298 1.68 -1.22 16.38
CA SER A 298 0.53 -1.31 17.29
C SER A 298 -0.63 -2.11 16.71
N THR A 299 -0.79 -2.05 15.38
CA THR A 299 -1.82 -2.75 14.65
C THR A 299 -1.66 -4.28 14.74
N THR A 300 -0.42 -4.77 14.73
CA THR A 300 -0.10 -6.21 14.81
C THR A 300 0.08 -6.74 16.23
N LEU A 301 0.48 -5.88 17.17
CA LEU A 301 0.61 -6.29 18.56
C LEU A 301 -0.76 -6.55 19.17
N PHE A 302 -0.94 -7.70 19.79
CA PHE A 302 -2.19 -8.12 20.42
C PHE A 302 -2.69 -7.14 21.50
N GLU A 303 -3.99 -6.98 21.60
CA GLU A 303 -4.63 -6.11 22.58
C GLU A 303 -4.34 -6.57 24.02
N SER A 304 -4.34 -7.89 24.25
CA SER A 304 -3.95 -8.51 25.52
C SER A 304 -2.52 -8.17 25.98
N LEU A 305 -1.66 -7.78 25.03
CA LEU A 305 -0.28 -7.37 25.26
C LEU A 305 -0.08 -5.84 25.30
N GLY A 306 -1.13 -5.08 25.04
CA GLY A 306 -1.13 -3.61 25.04
C GLY A 306 -1.00 -2.97 23.67
N GLY A 307 -1.13 -3.74 22.59
CA GLY A 307 -1.29 -3.25 21.23
C GLY A 307 -2.74 -2.92 20.88
N TRP A 308 -3.03 -2.75 19.59
CA TRP A 308 -4.40 -2.55 19.09
C TRP A 308 -5.04 -3.84 18.59
N GLY A 309 -4.26 -4.81 18.14
CA GLY A 309 -4.74 -6.10 17.69
C GLY A 309 -5.71 -6.02 16.51
N ASP A 310 -5.43 -5.14 15.53
CA ASP A 310 -6.29 -4.98 14.35
C ASP A 310 -6.01 -6.04 13.28
N ALA A 311 -4.83 -6.65 13.30
CA ALA A 311 -4.40 -7.66 12.34
C ALA A 311 -3.75 -8.86 13.02
N TRP A 312 -4.29 -10.02 12.72
CA TRP A 312 -3.80 -11.32 13.17
C TRP A 312 -3.47 -12.20 11.96
N GLY A 313 -2.59 -13.19 12.12
CA GLY A 313 -2.40 -14.21 11.11
C GLY A 313 -3.63 -15.12 11.01
N GLU A 314 -4.04 -15.44 9.81
CA GLU A 314 -5.11 -16.40 9.55
C GLU A 314 -4.61 -17.81 9.85
N LEU A 315 -5.46 -18.64 10.48
CA LEU A 315 -5.08 -19.95 11.04
C LEU A 315 -4.64 -20.95 9.98
N LYS A 316 -5.39 -21.07 8.88
CA LYS A 316 -5.08 -22.05 7.83
C LYS A 316 -3.85 -21.62 7.04
N PHE A 317 -3.76 -20.36 6.65
CA PHE A 317 -2.59 -19.85 5.94
C PHE A 317 -1.32 -20.03 6.76
N TRP A 318 -1.35 -19.71 8.07
CA TRP A 318 -0.25 -19.99 8.99
C TRP A 318 0.10 -21.48 9.04
N LYS A 319 -0.93 -22.36 9.07
CA LYS A 319 -0.72 -23.81 9.14
C LYS A 319 -0.07 -24.35 7.87
N GLU A 320 -0.47 -23.85 6.71
CA GLU A 320 0.04 -24.25 5.40
C GLU A 320 1.32 -23.53 5.00
N TYR A 321 1.70 -22.48 5.74
CA TYR A 321 2.93 -21.73 5.49
C TYR A 321 4.15 -22.65 5.70
N PRO A 322 5.11 -22.74 4.75
CA PRO A 322 6.27 -23.60 4.85
C PRO A 322 7.07 -23.32 6.11
N GLU A 323 7.43 -24.38 6.84
CA GLU A 323 8.30 -24.25 8.02
C GLU A 323 9.69 -23.77 7.61
N GLY A 324 10.30 -22.93 8.42
CA GLY A 324 11.63 -22.40 8.16
C GLY A 324 11.86 -20.99 8.70
N PRO A 325 13.04 -20.41 8.43
CA PRO A 325 13.43 -19.10 8.96
C PRO A 325 12.44 -17.99 8.61
N ARG A 326 11.91 -17.96 7.39
CA ARG A 326 10.97 -16.93 6.94
C ARG A 326 9.67 -16.96 7.73
N LYS A 327 9.10 -18.15 8.03
CA LYS A 327 7.89 -18.27 8.85
C LYS A 327 8.08 -17.64 10.23
N ASN A 328 9.25 -17.83 10.83
CA ASN A 328 9.60 -17.29 12.16
C ASN A 328 9.84 -15.76 12.15
N VAL A 329 9.94 -15.15 10.97
CA VAL A 329 9.99 -13.69 10.80
C VAL A 329 8.62 -13.11 10.52
N VAL A 330 7.77 -13.85 9.78
CA VAL A 330 6.39 -13.41 9.50
C VAL A 330 5.52 -13.51 10.76
N TYR A 331 5.69 -14.59 11.50
CA TYR A 331 4.92 -14.86 12.72
C TYR A 331 5.83 -14.98 13.93
N VAL A 332 5.36 -14.48 15.06
CA VAL A 332 6.03 -14.70 16.35
C VAL A 332 5.96 -16.20 16.69
N PRO A 333 7.09 -16.91 16.80
CA PRO A 333 7.09 -18.35 17.06
C PRO A 333 6.44 -18.72 18.38
N GLN A 334 6.72 -17.93 19.42
CA GLN A 334 6.08 -18.01 20.74
C GLN A 334 5.85 -16.59 21.27
N ILE A 335 4.66 -16.35 21.82
CA ILE A 335 4.27 -15.07 22.38
C ILE A 335 4.88 -14.93 23.77
N ARG A 336 5.58 -13.82 24.01
CA ARG A 336 6.10 -13.46 25.32
C ARG A 336 5.06 -12.68 26.10
N LEU A 337 4.57 -13.22 27.20
CA LEU A 337 3.66 -12.51 28.10
C LEU A 337 4.39 -11.40 28.88
N LYS A 338 3.62 -10.47 29.44
CA LYS A 338 4.15 -9.42 30.34
C LYS A 338 4.92 -9.97 31.55
N THR A 339 4.65 -11.19 31.94
CA THR A 339 5.39 -11.94 32.97
C THR A 339 6.76 -12.43 32.52
N GLY A 340 7.06 -12.36 31.21
CA GLY A 340 8.25 -12.94 30.58
C GLY A 340 8.07 -14.39 30.12
N GLN A 341 6.97 -15.05 30.47
CA GLN A 341 6.68 -16.42 30.05
C GLN A 341 6.46 -16.47 28.52
N LEU A 342 7.00 -17.52 27.88
CA LEU A 342 6.74 -17.83 26.47
C LEU A 342 5.60 -18.83 26.36
N VAL A 343 4.61 -18.53 25.51
CA VAL A 343 3.43 -19.36 25.29
C VAL A 343 3.11 -19.45 23.80
N ASN A 344 2.42 -20.49 23.39
CA ASN A 344 1.83 -20.58 22.07
C ASN A 344 0.47 -19.87 22.07
N PHE A 345 0.02 -19.36 20.94
CA PHE A 345 -1.27 -18.67 20.84
C PHE A 345 -2.48 -19.57 21.14
N TRP A 346 -2.30 -20.88 21.14
CA TRP A 346 -3.31 -21.88 21.45
C TRP A 346 -3.25 -22.43 22.87
N ASP A 347 -2.29 -21.99 23.69
CA ASP A 347 -2.12 -22.51 25.05
C ASP A 347 -3.29 -22.10 25.96
N LYS A 348 -3.62 -22.97 26.90
CA LYS A 348 -4.68 -22.77 27.90
C LYS A 348 -4.13 -22.94 29.32
N ASP A 349 -4.65 -22.13 30.23
CA ASP A 349 -4.46 -22.31 31.69
C ASP A 349 -5.82 -22.52 32.32
N GLN A 350 -5.96 -23.61 33.13
CA GLN A 350 -7.22 -24.02 33.75
C GLN A 350 -8.43 -24.05 32.77
N GLY A 351 -8.16 -24.38 31.50
CA GLY A 351 -9.18 -24.45 30.45
C GLY A 351 -9.47 -23.15 29.71
N ALA A 352 -9.00 -22.00 30.21
CA ALA A 352 -9.13 -20.71 29.54
C ALA A 352 -7.94 -20.42 28.62
N PRO A 353 -8.12 -19.72 27.47
CA PRO A 353 -7.02 -19.27 26.64
C PRO A 353 -6.06 -18.38 27.42
N VAL A 354 -4.73 -18.63 27.30
CA VAL A 354 -3.69 -17.77 27.88
C VAL A 354 -3.59 -16.45 27.09
N VAL A 355 -3.78 -16.53 25.77
CA VAL A 355 -3.87 -15.40 24.86
C VAL A 355 -5.27 -15.38 24.28
N SER A 356 -6.01 -14.30 24.52
CA SER A 356 -7.43 -14.18 24.15
C SER A 356 -7.67 -14.25 22.65
N GLU A 357 -6.72 -13.80 21.88
CA GLU A 357 -6.77 -13.73 20.41
C GLU A 357 -6.76 -15.13 19.77
N GLN A 358 -6.06 -16.09 20.34
CA GLN A 358 -5.96 -17.48 19.85
C GLN A 358 -5.58 -17.61 18.35
N HIS A 359 -4.80 -16.65 17.84
CA HIS A 359 -4.33 -16.58 16.46
C HIS A 359 -2.82 -16.36 16.41
N PRO A 360 -2.17 -16.66 15.26
CA PRO A 360 -0.77 -16.32 15.05
C PRO A 360 -0.58 -14.79 15.11
N MET A 361 0.40 -14.33 15.86
CA MET A 361 0.73 -12.91 15.94
C MET A 361 1.72 -12.55 14.84
N LEU A 362 1.37 -11.61 13.97
CA LEU A 362 2.23 -11.10 12.91
C LEU A 362 3.37 -10.28 13.49
N SER A 363 4.59 -10.41 12.94
CA SER A 363 5.77 -9.68 13.42
C SER A 363 6.48 -8.83 12.37
N VAL A 364 6.03 -8.83 11.13
CA VAL A 364 6.66 -8.06 10.02
C VAL A 364 6.69 -6.55 10.22
N PHE A 365 5.85 -6.01 11.09
CA PHE A 365 5.84 -4.59 11.47
C PHE A 365 6.39 -4.32 12.87
N MET A 366 6.79 -5.36 13.59
CA MET A 366 7.31 -5.18 14.94
C MET A 366 8.74 -4.66 14.89
N VAL A 367 8.94 -3.53 15.53
CA VAL A 367 10.24 -2.88 15.66
C VAL A 367 10.65 -2.83 17.13
N ASN A 368 11.92 -3.06 17.43
CA ASN A 368 12.45 -2.95 18.76
C ASN A 368 13.33 -1.72 18.89
N VAL A 369 13.15 -0.98 19.97
CA VAL A 369 13.96 0.19 20.31
C VAL A 369 14.44 0.09 21.75
N ASP A 370 15.65 0.58 22.02
CA ASP A 370 16.19 0.70 23.37
C ASP A 370 15.52 1.87 24.16
N GLU A 371 15.95 2.05 25.38
CA GLU A 371 15.45 3.13 26.27
C GLU A 371 15.67 4.55 25.73
N ASN A 372 16.61 4.72 24.80
CA ASN A 372 16.91 5.99 24.13
C ASN A 372 16.16 6.14 22.79
N GLY A 373 15.32 5.16 22.42
CA GLY A 373 14.62 5.13 21.14
C GLY A 373 15.48 4.73 19.93
N LYS A 374 16.69 4.18 20.17
CA LYS A 374 17.54 3.63 19.13
C LYS A 374 17.09 2.22 18.76
N ASN A 375 17.03 1.95 17.47
CA ASN A 375 16.70 0.62 16.97
C ASN A 375 17.74 -0.42 17.42
N VAL A 376 17.27 -1.55 17.90
CA VAL A 376 18.11 -2.66 18.35
C VAL A 376 17.68 -3.96 17.65
N ASP A 377 18.66 -4.74 17.22
CA ASP A 377 18.45 -6.04 16.58
C ASP A 377 18.26 -7.15 17.64
N THR A 378 17.29 -6.97 18.51
CA THR A 378 16.86 -7.98 19.46
C THR A 378 15.40 -8.33 19.21
N PRO A 379 14.93 -9.53 19.58
CA PRO A 379 13.53 -9.86 19.50
C PRO A 379 12.69 -8.78 20.20
N PHE A 380 11.58 -8.38 19.56
CA PHE A 380 10.68 -7.37 20.09
C PHE A 380 10.27 -7.71 21.53
N ASP A 381 10.61 -6.85 22.48
CA ASP A 381 10.26 -7.00 23.89
C ASP A 381 9.20 -5.98 24.30
N TYR A 382 7.95 -6.32 24.04
CA TYR A 382 6.79 -5.47 24.36
C TYR A 382 6.54 -5.34 25.87
N THR A 383 7.33 -6.00 26.73
CA THR A 383 7.24 -5.83 28.18
C THR A 383 7.87 -4.50 28.65
N LYS A 384 8.77 -3.91 27.85
CA LYS A 384 9.63 -2.81 28.30
C LYS A 384 9.20 -1.41 27.84
N ALA A 385 8.48 -1.23 26.74
CA ALA A 385 8.07 0.09 26.28
C ALA A 385 6.97 0.07 25.21
N PRO A 386 5.74 -0.35 25.50
CA PRO A 386 4.69 -0.47 24.49
C PRO A 386 4.33 0.86 23.82
N SER A 387 4.34 1.98 24.56
CA SER A 387 3.93 3.27 23.99
C SER A 387 4.94 3.91 23.02
N ARG A 388 6.23 3.59 23.14
CA ARG A 388 7.27 4.12 22.24
C ARG A 388 7.31 3.42 20.89
N ASN A 389 6.82 2.20 20.83
CA ASN A 389 6.80 1.39 19.62
C ASN A 389 5.50 1.55 18.82
N MET A 390 4.51 2.28 19.35
CA MET A 390 3.22 2.51 18.67
C MET A 390 3.37 3.35 17.43
N THR A 391 4.34 4.27 17.39
CA THR A 391 4.69 5.08 16.24
C THR A 391 6.19 5.07 16.03
N ASN A 392 6.63 4.90 14.81
CA ASN A 392 8.04 4.80 14.46
C ASN A 392 8.29 5.26 13.02
N ASN A 393 9.53 5.16 12.55
CA ASN A 393 9.92 5.50 11.19
C ASN A 393 10.19 4.27 10.31
N HIS A 394 9.56 3.15 10.61
CA HIS A 394 9.68 1.95 9.78
C HIS A 394 9.22 2.23 8.35
N ARG A 395 10.12 2.06 7.39
CA ARG A 395 9.87 2.30 5.97
C ARG A 395 8.85 1.29 5.46
N HIS A 396 7.78 1.75 4.81
CA HIS A 396 6.86 0.85 4.14
C HIS A 396 7.41 0.51 2.76
N ARG A 397 7.64 -0.77 2.53
CA ARG A 397 8.19 -1.31 1.28
C ARG A 397 7.03 -1.68 0.36
N LEU A 398 6.72 -0.79 -0.61
CA LEU A 398 5.63 -1.03 -1.55
C LEU A 398 5.99 -2.10 -2.58
N ILE A 399 7.27 -2.13 -2.99
CA ILE A 399 7.80 -3.17 -3.88
C ILE A 399 9.18 -3.56 -3.37
N ARG A 400 9.43 -4.85 -3.26
CA ARG A 400 10.73 -5.43 -2.99
C ARG A 400 11.29 -6.14 -4.22
N TYR A 401 12.60 -6.27 -4.31
CA TYR A 401 13.26 -6.93 -5.43
C TYR A 401 12.90 -8.43 -5.51
N SER A 402 12.64 -9.08 -4.38
CA SER A 402 12.09 -10.45 -4.34
C SER A 402 10.78 -10.59 -5.11
N GLU A 403 9.89 -9.61 -5.02
CA GLU A 403 8.62 -9.61 -5.74
C GLU A 403 8.83 -9.49 -7.26
N VAL A 404 9.77 -8.64 -7.71
CA VAL A 404 10.13 -8.51 -9.14
C VAL A 404 10.65 -9.84 -9.70
N LEU A 405 11.47 -10.56 -8.93
CA LEU A 405 11.95 -11.90 -9.32
C LEU A 405 10.78 -12.89 -9.47
N LEU A 406 9.85 -12.88 -8.53
CA LEU A 406 8.69 -13.78 -8.55
C LEU A 406 7.69 -13.42 -9.65
N TRP A 407 7.47 -12.13 -9.93
CA TRP A 407 6.63 -11.70 -11.07
C TRP A 407 7.24 -12.12 -12.40
N TYR A 408 8.58 -12.03 -12.55
CA TYR A 408 9.23 -12.58 -13.76
C TYR A 408 8.99 -14.09 -13.88
N ALA A 409 9.24 -14.85 -12.82
CA ALA A 409 9.08 -16.30 -12.81
C ALA A 409 7.64 -16.71 -13.15
N GLU A 410 6.66 -16.11 -12.51
CA GLU A 410 5.25 -16.40 -12.75
C GLU A 410 4.81 -15.98 -14.16
N ALA A 411 5.07 -14.72 -14.54
CA ALA A 411 4.64 -14.20 -15.84
C ALA A 411 5.23 -15.02 -17.00
N LYS A 412 6.55 -15.27 -16.95
CA LYS A 412 7.23 -16.05 -17.98
C LYS A 412 6.71 -17.48 -18.08
N ALA A 413 6.43 -18.11 -16.94
CA ALA A 413 5.83 -19.44 -16.89
C ALA A 413 4.40 -19.46 -17.44
N ARG A 414 3.56 -18.43 -17.17
CA ARG A 414 2.18 -18.33 -17.68
C ARG A 414 2.10 -18.10 -19.19
N THR A 415 3.17 -17.62 -19.84
CA THR A 415 3.24 -17.59 -21.32
C THR A 415 3.47 -18.99 -21.95
N GLY A 416 3.71 -20.00 -21.13
CA GLY A 416 4.11 -21.35 -21.59
C GLY A 416 5.59 -21.48 -21.98
N ASN A 417 6.38 -20.40 -21.90
CA ASN A 417 7.77 -20.32 -22.34
C ASN A 417 8.73 -20.05 -21.16
N ALA A 418 8.62 -20.83 -20.08
CA ALA A 418 9.51 -20.73 -18.95
C ALA A 418 10.97 -20.95 -19.38
N ASP A 419 11.85 -20.02 -19.01
CA ASP A 419 13.28 -20.11 -19.28
C ASP A 419 14.10 -20.36 -18.01
N ALA A 420 15.40 -20.62 -18.16
CA ALA A 420 16.28 -20.88 -17.03
C ALA A 420 16.30 -19.74 -16.00
N LEU A 421 16.17 -18.47 -16.45
CA LEU A 421 16.12 -17.31 -15.57
C LEU A 421 14.86 -17.33 -14.69
N ALA A 422 13.71 -17.77 -15.23
CA ALA A 422 12.46 -17.86 -14.47
C ALA A 422 12.58 -18.87 -13.31
N TYR A 423 13.19 -20.03 -13.55
CA TYR A 423 13.49 -21.01 -12.49
C TYR A 423 14.51 -20.47 -11.48
N ASP A 424 15.56 -19.80 -11.95
CA ASP A 424 16.59 -19.19 -11.08
C ASP A 424 15.99 -18.11 -10.16
N CYS A 425 15.08 -17.28 -10.66
CA CYS A 425 14.37 -16.27 -9.89
C CYS A 425 13.58 -16.88 -8.73
N LEU A 426 12.79 -17.91 -8.97
CA LEU A 426 12.07 -18.64 -7.91
C LEU A 426 13.05 -19.26 -6.92
N LYS A 427 14.11 -19.91 -7.43
CA LYS A 427 15.11 -20.56 -6.60
C LYS A 427 15.81 -19.59 -5.64
N LYS A 428 16.22 -18.42 -6.12
CA LYS A 428 16.87 -17.39 -5.30
C LYS A 428 16.01 -16.96 -4.12
N VAL A 429 14.70 -16.76 -4.33
CA VAL A 429 13.78 -16.37 -3.26
C VAL A 429 13.60 -17.52 -2.27
N ARG A 430 13.45 -18.76 -2.76
CA ARG A 430 13.32 -19.95 -1.91
C ARG A 430 14.57 -20.22 -1.08
N ASP A 431 15.74 -20.12 -1.70
CA ASP A 431 17.03 -20.32 -1.00
C ASP A 431 17.16 -19.32 0.17
N ARG A 432 16.88 -18.01 -0.09
CA ARG A 432 16.90 -16.99 0.93
C ARG A 432 15.87 -17.23 2.05
N ALA A 433 14.69 -17.74 1.70
CA ALA A 433 13.64 -18.09 2.66
C ALA A 433 13.96 -19.33 3.50
N GLY A 434 14.99 -20.08 3.14
CA GLY A 434 15.28 -21.41 3.72
C GLY A 434 14.18 -22.43 3.40
N SER A 435 13.51 -22.29 2.26
CA SER A 435 12.41 -23.15 1.84
C SER A 435 12.91 -24.53 1.44
N THR A 436 12.21 -25.57 1.90
CA THR A 436 12.44 -26.97 1.49
C THR A 436 11.51 -27.44 0.37
N GLU A 437 10.69 -26.54 -0.16
CA GLU A 437 9.78 -26.85 -1.26
C GLU A 437 10.55 -27.28 -2.52
N ALA A 438 10.11 -28.39 -3.13
CA ALA A 438 10.73 -28.90 -4.34
C ALA A 438 10.61 -27.89 -5.49
N MET A 439 11.66 -27.81 -6.32
CA MET A 439 11.60 -26.97 -7.52
C MET A 439 10.65 -27.59 -8.56
N PRO A 440 9.80 -26.75 -9.20
CA PRO A 440 8.89 -27.20 -10.25
C PRO A 440 9.69 -27.69 -11.48
N THR A 441 9.07 -28.56 -12.28
CA THR A 441 9.70 -29.15 -13.47
C THR A 441 9.04 -28.69 -14.78
N THR A 442 7.81 -28.19 -14.70
CA THR A 442 7.05 -27.69 -15.86
C THR A 442 6.74 -26.20 -15.72
N ALA A 443 6.44 -25.53 -16.83
CA ALA A 443 6.04 -24.13 -16.83
C ALA A 443 4.75 -23.91 -15.99
N SER A 444 3.77 -24.82 -16.08
CA SER A 444 2.54 -24.71 -15.29
C SER A 444 2.80 -24.81 -13.78
N GLU A 445 3.66 -25.76 -13.38
CA GLU A 445 4.06 -25.89 -11.97
C GLU A 445 4.86 -24.67 -11.48
N LEU A 446 5.74 -24.12 -12.34
CA LEU A 446 6.51 -22.92 -12.03
C LEU A 446 5.60 -21.71 -11.80
N ALA A 447 4.57 -21.53 -12.65
CA ALA A 447 3.61 -20.44 -12.49
C ALA A 447 2.88 -20.50 -11.14
N GLU A 448 2.38 -21.68 -10.76
CA GLU A 448 1.70 -21.84 -9.46
C GLU A 448 2.67 -21.80 -8.28
N ALA A 449 3.90 -22.29 -8.44
CA ALA A 449 4.93 -22.20 -7.39
C ALA A 449 5.34 -20.75 -7.14
N ALA A 450 5.58 -19.96 -8.19
CA ALA A 450 5.93 -18.54 -8.06
C ALA A 450 4.78 -17.70 -7.46
N TYR A 451 3.53 -17.97 -7.87
CA TYR A 451 2.33 -17.36 -7.30
C TYR A 451 2.21 -17.65 -5.78
N ARG A 452 2.38 -18.92 -5.38
CA ARG A 452 2.34 -19.28 -3.95
C ARG A 452 3.50 -18.67 -3.18
N GLU A 453 4.70 -18.71 -3.76
CA GLU A 453 5.90 -18.13 -3.16
C GLU A 453 5.74 -16.63 -2.91
N HIS A 454 5.11 -15.89 -3.86
CA HIS A 454 4.80 -14.48 -3.67
C HIS A 454 3.85 -14.26 -2.49
N GLY A 455 2.81 -15.08 -2.37
CA GLY A 455 1.89 -15.03 -1.22
C GLY A 455 2.59 -15.23 0.11
N TRP A 456 3.55 -16.16 0.20
CA TRP A 456 4.36 -16.37 1.41
C TRP A 456 5.34 -15.22 1.65
N GLU A 457 5.88 -14.64 0.58
CA GLU A 457 6.85 -13.55 0.66
C GLU A 457 6.24 -12.25 1.17
N VAL A 458 4.96 -11.98 0.87
CA VAL A 458 4.22 -10.77 1.29
C VAL A 458 3.23 -11.02 2.42
N ALA A 459 3.20 -12.23 3.00
CA ALA A 459 2.24 -12.62 4.03
C ALA A 459 2.20 -11.65 5.21
N GLY A 460 1.02 -11.20 5.58
CA GLY A 460 0.80 -10.26 6.67
C GLY A 460 1.30 -8.84 6.40
N TYR A 461 1.84 -8.55 5.19
CA TYR A 461 2.40 -7.24 4.84
C TYR A 461 1.44 -6.48 3.91
N TRP A 462 0.32 -6.02 4.46
CA TRP A 462 -0.80 -5.39 3.71
C TRP A 462 -0.48 -4.03 3.09
N VAL A 463 0.71 -3.47 3.30
CA VAL A 463 1.14 -2.20 2.68
C VAL A 463 1.94 -2.40 1.40
N ALA A 464 2.21 -3.64 0.98
CA ALA A 464 2.79 -3.92 -0.33
C ALA A 464 1.89 -3.42 -1.46
N LEU A 465 2.48 -3.08 -2.60
CA LEU A 465 1.72 -2.70 -3.80
C LEU A 465 0.88 -3.87 -4.32
N VAL A 466 1.45 -5.07 -4.30
CA VAL A 466 0.75 -6.32 -4.62
C VAL A 466 0.74 -7.19 -3.37
N THR A 467 -0.35 -7.14 -2.66
CA THR A 467 -0.60 -7.91 -1.44
C THR A 467 -1.09 -9.32 -1.77
N ARG A 468 -1.19 -10.17 -0.76
CA ARG A 468 -1.81 -11.48 -0.93
C ARG A 468 -3.25 -11.38 -1.46
N ARG A 469 -4.04 -10.43 -0.94
CA ARG A 469 -5.41 -10.18 -1.44
C ARG A 469 -5.43 -9.75 -2.90
N ALA A 470 -4.47 -8.92 -3.33
CA ALA A 470 -4.37 -8.48 -4.72
C ALA A 470 -4.06 -9.64 -5.67
N ASP A 471 -3.24 -10.60 -5.24
CA ASP A 471 -2.97 -11.83 -5.96
C ASP A 471 -4.22 -12.72 -6.08
N LEU A 472 -4.94 -12.91 -4.98
CA LEU A 472 -6.20 -13.66 -4.98
C LEU A 472 -7.24 -13.01 -5.91
N PHE A 473 -7.31 -11.67 -5.91
CA PHE A 473 -8.22 -10.92 -6.78
C PHE A 473 -7.90 -11.14 -8.26
N ARG A 474 -6.63 -10.90 -8.68
CA ARG A 474 -6.26 -11.08 -10.09
C ARG A 474 -6.39 -12.53 -10.57
N MET A 475 -6.28 -13.50 -9.67
CA MET A 475 -6.47 -14.92 -9.97
C MET A 475 -7.94 -15.37 -9.82
N ASN A 476 -8.85 -14.44 -9.49
CA ASN A 476 -10.27 -14.73 -9.25
C ASN A 476 -10.50 -15.80 -8.16
N ARG A 477 -9.65 -15.79 -7.11
CA ARG A 477 -9.66 -16.78 -6.01
C ARG A 477 -10.28 -16.25 -4.70
N LEU A 478 -10.73 -15.00 -4.64
CA LEU A 478 -11.40 -14.47 -3.43
C LEU A 478 -12.68 -15.22 -3.07
N LYS A 479 -13.39 -15.75 -4.07
CA LYS A 479 -14.54 -16.63 -3.86
C LYS A 479 -14.19 -17.91 -3.11
N ASP A 480 -12.98 -18.44 -3.34
CA ASP A 480 -12.51 -19.66 -2.69
C ASP A 480 -12.18 -19.38 -1.22
N VAL A 481 -11.55 -18.23 -0.93
CA VAL A 481 -11.32 -17.73 0.44
C VAL A 481 -12.63 -17.54 1.17
N PHE A 482 -13.62 -16.88 0.54
CA PHE A 482 -14.94 -16.70 1.11
C PHE A 482 -15.61 -18.04 1.45
N ALA A 483 -15.63 -18.98 0.49
CA ALA A 483 -16.26 -20.28 0.68
C ALA A 483 -15.62 -21.07 1.84
N GLU A 484 -14.29 -21.00 1.95
CA GLU A 484 -13.56 -21.67 3.01
C GLU A 484 -13.85 -21.09 4.39
N ARG A 485 -13.77 -19.76 4.53
CA ARG A 485 -14.08 -19.07 5.79
C ARG A 485 -15.55 -19.21 6.17
N ALA A 486 -16.47 -19.19 5.21
CA ALA A 486 -17.89 -19.41 5.47
C ALA A 486 -18.18 -20.84 5.94
N ALA A 487 -17.42 -21.84 5.49
CA ALA A 487 -17.50 -23.22 5.96
C ALA A 487 -16.97 -23.38 7.39
N ASN A 488 -15.95 -22.63 7.76
CA ASN A 488 -15.32 -22.56 9.09
C ASN A 488 -15.08 -23.95 9.75
N ASN A 489 -14.45 -24.84 8.98
CA ASN A 489 -14.25 -26.25 9.40
C ASN A 489 -13.30 -26.40 10.61
N GLY A 490 -12.58 -25.35 10.97
CA GLY A 490 -11.56 -25.34 12.01
C GLY A 490 -10.23 -25.88 11.53
N VAL A 491 -9.16 -25.39 12.16
CA VAL A 491 -7.77 -25.72 11.85
C VAL A 491 -7.11 -26.42 13.03
N THR A 492 -6.52 -27.59 12.79
CA THR A 492 -5.73 -28.31 13.82
C THR A 492 -4.37 -27.64 13.95
N VAL A 493 -4.21 -26.75 14.93
CA VAL A 493 -3.00 -25.95 15.17
C VAL A 493 -1.94 -26.74 15.95
N ALA A 494 -2.37 -27.65 16.83
CA ALA A 494 -1.52 -28.54 17.62
C ALA A 494 -2.25 -29.88 17.87
N PRO A 495 -1.58 -30.93 18.37
CA PRO A 495 -2.24 -32.20 18.68
C PRO A 495 -3.45 -32.01 19.60
N ARG A 496 -4.63 -32.41 19.10
CA ARG A 496 -5.93 -32.28 19.77
C ARG A 496 -6.43 -30.82 20.01
N VAL A 497 -5.81 -29.82 19.39
CA VAL A 497 -6.23 -28.42 19.48
C VAL A 497 -6.73 -27.98 18.12
N VAL A 498 -8.03 -27.71 18.03
CA VAL A 498 -8.69 -27.16 16.84
C VAL A 498 -9.19 -25.76 17.17
N LEU A 499 -8.80 -24.80 16.37
CA LEU A 499 -9.27 -23.42 16.44
C LEU A 499 -10.10 -23.08 15.20
N LYS A 500 -10.90 -22.04 15.29
CA LYS A 500 -11.79 -21.58 14.21
C LYS A 500 -11.60 -20.09 13.99
N GLU A 501 -11.79 -19.68 12.74
CA GLU A 501 -11.90 -18.27 12.38
C GLU A 501 -13.24 -17.69 12.85
N MET A 502 -13.40 -16.38 12.66
CA MET A 502 -14.64 -15.67 12.92
C MET A 502 -15.76 -16.23 12.04
N GLU A 503 -16.94 -16.43 12.61
CA GLU A 503 -18.09 -16.95 11.87
C GLU A 503 -18.69 -15.89 10.93
N TYR A 504 -19.03 -16.33 9.70
CA TYR A 504 -19.71 -15.52 8.72
C TYR A 504 -21.22 -15.60 8.90
N GLU A 505 -21.87 -14.46 8.99
CA GLU A 505 -23.34 -14.35 9.01
C GLU A 505 -23.93 -14.63 7.63
N ASN A 506 -23.36 -13.99 6.59
CA ASN A 506 -23.74 -14.26 5.21
C ASN A 506 -22.83 -15.35 4.63
N LYS A 507 -23.43 -16.44 4.13
CA LYS A 507 -22.72 -17.56 3.51
C LYS A 507 -22.96 -17.66 2.00
N THR A 508 -23.56 -16.62 1.39
CA THR A 508 -23.87 -16.59 -0.03
C THR A 508 -22.89 -15.68 -0.76
N TRP A 509 -22.11 -16.26 -1.67
CA TRP A 509 -21.20 -15.52 -2.50
C TRP A 509 -21.93 -14.66 -3.53
N ASN A 510 -21.40 -13.46 -3.74
CA ASN A 510 -21.75 -12.56 -4.82
C ASN A 510 -20.46 -11.85 -5.28
N GLU A 511 -20.27 -11.70 -6.56
CA GLU A 511 -19.06 -11.06 -7.12
C GLU A 511 -18.84 -9.62 -6.65
N SER A 512 -19.93 -8.88 -6.32
CA SER A 512 -19.78 -7.54 -5.77
C SER A 512 -19.04 -7.50 -4.43
N LEU A 513 -19.01 -8.63 -3.69
CA LEU A 513 -18.29 -8.75 -2.41
C LEU A 513 -16.76 -8.62 -2.55
N MET A 514 -16.24 -8.82 -3.75
CA MET A 514 -14.80 -8.60 -4.03
C MET A 514 -14.42 -7.13 -4.03
N TYR A 515 -15.40 -6.23 -4.08
CA TYR A 515 -15.14 -4.81 -4.20
C TYR A 515 -15.65 -4.06 -2.96
N MET A 516 -14.98 -2.98 -2.63
CA MET A 516 -15.51 -2.01 -1.68
C MET A 516 -16.76 -1.35 -2.24
N PRO A 517 -17.80 -1.10 -1.43
CA PRO A 517 -18.90 -0.24 -1.83
C PRO A 517 -18.39 1.20 -2.01
N TYR A 518 -19.03 1.97 -2.89
CA TYR A 518 -18.73 3.40 -3.00
C TYR A 518 -19.18 4.11 -1.72
N PRO A 519 -18.37 5.05 -1.16
CA PRO A 519 -18.73 5.75 0.07
C PRO A 519 -20.04 6.51 -0.05
N ASP A 520 -20.92 6.39 0.94
CA ASP A 520 -22.22 7.07 0.96
C ASP A 520 -22.10 8.59 0.86
N SER A 521 -21.06 9.17 1.46
CA SER A 521 -20.76 10.62 1.39
C SER A 521 -20.58 11.14 -0.03
N ASP A 522 -20.13 10.28 -0.96
CA ASP A 522 -19.86 10.63 -2.35
C ASP A 522 -20.98 10.10 -3.26
N ALA A 523 -21.48 8.89 -3.00
CA ALA A 523 -22.59 8.29 -3.77
C ALA A 523 -23.89 9.10 -3.66
N SER A 524 -24.13 9.75 -2.51
CA SER A 524 -25.28 10.64 -2.33
C SER A 524 -25.21 11.91 -3.19
N LYS A 525 -24.02 12.33 -3.60
CA LYS A 525 -23.78 13.51 -4.44
C LYS A 525 -23.65 13.16 -5.91
N ASN A 526 -23.05 12.00 -6.21
CA ASN A 526 -22.85 11.54 -7.59
C ASN A 526 -23.78 10.34 -7.87
N PRO A 527 -24.89 10.55 -8.61
CA PRO A 527 -25.84 9.47 -8.92
C PRO A 527 -25.26 8.38 -9.83
N ASN A 528 -24.09 8.60 -10.44
CA ASN A 528 -23.40 7.61 -11.27
C ASN A 528 -22.60 6.61 -10.43
N LEU A 529 -22.29 6.90 -9.16
CA LEU A 529 -21.63 5.97 -8.23
C LEU A 529 -22.61 4.88 -7.76
N LYS A 530 -22.98 3.98 -8.68
CA LYS A 530 -23.86 2.84 -8.43
C LYS A 530 -23.17 1.54 -8.82
N ARG A 531 -23.45 0.49 -8.02
CA ARG A 531 -23.05 -0.89 -8.31
C ARG A 531 -24.24 -1.79 -8.17
#